data_c43b22f3dcd20cb8436e1b9a7ce6eee6
#
_entry.id   c43b22f3dcd20cb8436e1b9a7ce6eee6
#
_cell.length_a   1.000
_cell.length_b   1.000
_cell.length_c   1.000
_cell.angle_alpha   90.00
_cell.angle_beta   90.00
_cell.angle_gamma   90.00
#
_symmetry.space_group_name_H-M   'P 1'
#
loop_
_entity.id
_entity.type
_entity.pdbx_description
1 polymer ?
#
loop_
_entity_poly.entity_id
_entity_poly.type
_entity_poly.pdbx_seq_one_letter_code
_entity_poly.pdbx_strand_id
1 'polypeptide(L)'
;GWGDLTAGTLDADEVLNKEEEKMWQTIREVAPDMHVFDVLSLPKLYHNLKAAIKEVCTEVENKNIFYDDCEIPGEEMFALVQNKEFDKLPGNMPATAREAFDTLLHTRDGQLCDLIIDHATLEAMLEAGKKSGEKIIEEYAQTAVAIADIKIAVRSQKTGKNAEFMKKAMVNCSEINVNQLTQAALAGAEEIAQYL
;
A
#
# COMPACT_ATOMS: atom_id res chain seq x y z
N GLY A 1 7.12 28.26 -11.01
CA GLY A 1 7.56 27.09 -11.81
C GLY A 1 8.71 26.37 -11.13
N TRP A 2 9.14 25.25 -11.64
CA TRP A 2 10.24 24.42 -11.10
C TRP A 2 11.55 25.20 -10.84
N GLY A 3 11.76 26.33 -11.50
CA GLY A 3 12.94 27.18 -11.31
C GLY A 3 12.96 28.03 -10.04
N ASP A 4 11.83 28.18 -9.35
CA ASP A 4 11.74 29.06 -8.17
C ASP A 4 12.31 28.40 -6.91
N LEU A 5 12.52 27.08 -6.93
CA LEU A 5 13.00 26.28 -5.82
C LEU A 5 14.53 26.10 -5.84
N THR A 6 15.23 26.50 -6.90
CA THR A 6 16.67 26.25 -7.08
C THR A 6 17.57 27.31 -6.44
N ALA A 7 17.03 28.31 -5.76
CA ALA A 7 17.78 29.34 -5.08
C ALA A 7 18.36 28.91 -3.73
N GLY A 8 18.92 27.70 -3.64
CA GLY A 8 19.53 27.21 -2.41
C GLY A 8 19.89 25.73 -2.48
N THR A 9 20.56 25.25 -1.47
CA THR A 9 21.08 23.90 -1.26
C THR A 9 20.00 22.85 -0.97
N LEU A 10 18.86 22.85 -1.72
CA LEU A 10 17.80 21.86 -1.52
C LEU A 10 18.19 20.55 -2.20
N ASP A 11 18.02 19.45 -1.48
CA ASP A 11 18.07 18.09 -1.99
C ASP A 11 16.98 17.87 -3.06
N ALA A 12 17.23 16.98 -4.02
CA ALA A 12 16.30 16.66 -5.09
C ALA A 12 14.96 16.16 -4.54
N ASP A 13 14.98 15.34 -3.49
CA ASP A 13 13.79 14.81 -2.84
C ASP A 13 12.99 15.92 -2.16
N GLU A 14 13.65 16.90 -1.55
CA GLU A 14 12.99 18.05 -0.94
C GLU A 14 12.29 18.93 -1.99
N VAL A 15 12.91 19.10 -3.16
CA VAL A 15 12.30 19.82 -4.28
C VAL A 15 11.08 19.10 -4.82
N LEU A 16 11.16 17.79 -5.01
CA LEU A 16 10.05 16.98 -5.49
C LEU A 16 8.87 17.00 -4.50
N ASN A 17 9.14 16.85 -3.22
CA ASN A 17 8.12 16.90 -2.18
C ASN A 17 7.40 18.26 -2.13
N LYS A 18 8.14 19.36 -2.26
CA LYS A 18 7.53 20.71 -2.30
C LYS A 18 6.66 20.92 -3.55
N GLU A 19 7.05 20.39 -4.70
CA GLU A 19 6.23 20.48 -5.91
C GLU A 19 4.98 19.58 -5.82
N GLU A 20 5.08 18.40 -5.23
CA GLU A 20 3.94 17.54 -4.94
C GLU A 20 2.96 18.23 -3.99
N GLU A 21 3.46 18.87 -2.92
CA GLU A 21 2.61 19.62 -1.98
C GLU A 21 1.85 20.76 -2.65
N LYS A 22 2.52 21.53 -3.51
CA LYS A 22 1.86 22.59 -4.30
C LYS A 22 0.80 22.06 -5.24
N MET A 23 1.07 20.94 -5.89
CA MET A 23 0.09 20.26 -6.74
C MET A 23 -1.16 19.86 -5.92
N TRP A 24 -0.97 19.23 -4.77
CA TRP A 24 -2.06 18.85 -3.90
C TRP A 24 -2.83 20.04 -3.33
N GLN A 25 -2.13 21.16 -3.02
CA GLN A 25 -2.79 22.38 -2.62
C GLN A 25 -3.71 22.91 -3.73
N THR A 26 -3.22 22.96 -4.96
CA THR A 26 -4.03 23.39 -6.12
C THR A 26 -5.24 22.49 -6.34
N ILE A 27 -5.06 21.17 -6.22
CA ILE A 27 -6.19 20.22 -6.33
C ILE A 27 -7.22 20.47 -5.25
N ARG A 28 -6.82 20.67 -3.99
CA ARG A 28 -7.74 20.97 -2.88
C ARG A 28 -8.55 22.26 -3.09
N GLU A 29 -7.98 23.26 -3.77
CA GLU A 29 -8.68 24.51 -4.06
C GLU A 29 -9.77 24.36 -5.13
N VAL A 30 -9.66 23.40 -6.02
CA VAL A 30 -10.59 23.25 -7.16
C VAL A 30 -11.45 22.00 -7.10
N ALA A 31 -11.07 20.98 -6.35
CA ALA A 31 -11.82 19.75 -6.24
C ALA A 31 -13.03 19.91 -5.31
N PRO A 32 -14.25 19.59 -5.77
CA PRO A 32 -15.44 19.69 -4.94
C PRO A 32 -15.48 18.61 -3.85
N ASP A 33 -14.83 17.48 -4.07
CA ASP A 33 -14.71 16.36 -3.15
C ASP A 33 -13.31 15.75 -3.24
N MET A 34 -12.59 15.74 -2.13
CA MET A 34 -11.25 15.16 -2.06
C MET A 34 -11.25 13.64 -1.86
N HIS A 35 -12.37 13.06 -1.42
CA HIS A 35 -12.48 11.60 -1.21
C HIS A 35 -12.33 10.78 -2.48
N VAL A 36 -12.53 11.38 -3.65
CA VAL A 36 -12.24 10.73 -4.93
C VAL A 36 -10.77 10.31 -5.07
N PHE A 37 -9.88 10.96 -4.33
CA PHE A 37 -8.43 10.69 -4.34
C PHE A 37 -7.95 9.77 -3.20
N ASP A 38 -8.84 9.26 -2.35
CA ASP A 38 -8.46 8.39 -1.23
C ASP A 38 -7.61 7.20 -1.68
N VAL A 39 -7.89 6.65 -2.87
CA VAL A 39 -7.12 5.56 -3.46
C VAL A 39 -5.62 5.83 -3.56
N LEU A 40 -5.23 7.10 -3.71
CA LEU A 40 -3.82 7.52 -3.84
C LEU A 40 -3.10 7.58 -2.48
N SER A 41 -3.84 7.83 -1.40
CA SER A 41 -3.28 7.95 -0.04
C SER A 41 -3.21 6.61 0.71
N LEU A 42 -4.05 5.64 0.34
CA LEU A 42 -4.11 4.32 1.00
C LEU A 42 -2.76 3.59 1.08
N PRO A 43 -1.91 3.56 0.04
CA PRO A 43 -0.59 2.92 0.17
C PRO A 43 0.29 3.52 1.27
N LYS A 44 0.25 4.85 1.46
CA LYS A 44 0.99 5.54 2.53
C LYS A 44 0.40 5.21 3.90
N LEU A 45 -0.93 5.21 4.02
CA LEU A 45 -1.63 4.89 5.26
C LEU A 45 -1.36 3.46 5.75
N TYR A 46 -1.47 2.47 4.84
CA TYR A 46 -1.17 1.07 5.18
C TYR A 46 0.33 0.83 5.39
N HIS A 47 1.20 1.59 4.72
CA HIS A 47 2.63 1.57 5.02
C HIS A 47 2.90 2.03 6.46
N ASN A 48 2.26 3.09 6.94
CA ASN A 48 2.37 3.55 8.32
C ASN A 48 1.89 2.47 9.30
N LEU A 49 0.78 1.79 9.01
CA LEU A 49 0.33 0.66 9.83
C LEU A 49 1.37 -0.46 9.90
N LYS A 50 1.93 -0.84 8.75
CA LYS A 50 2.96 -1.87 8.65
C LYS A 50 4.21 -1.50 9.44
N ALA A 51 4.68 -0.28 9.29
CA ALA A 51 5.84 0.25 10.01
C ALA A 51 5.62 0.26 11.51
N ALA A 52 4.47 0.78 11.96
CA ALA A 52 4.11 0.85 13.38
C ALA A 52 4.00 -0.54 14.03
N ILE A 53 3.35 -1.51 13.37
CA ILE A 53 3.25 -2.89 13.88
C ILE A 53 4.64 -3.51 14.00
N LYS A 54 5.50 -3.36 13.00
CA LYS A 54 6.86 -3.89 13.06
C LYS A 54 7.66 -3.26 14.18
N GLU A 55 7.62 -1.95 14.31
CA GLU A 55 8.37 -1.23 15.33
C GLU A 55 7.92 -1.63 16.74
N VAL A 56 6.62 -1.68 17.02
CA VAL A 56 6.06 -2.11 18.31
C VAL A 56 6.38 -3.57 18.62
N CYS A 57 6.29 -4.48 17.64
CA CYS A 57 6.51 -5.90 17.89
C CYS A 57 7.99 -6.30 17.94
N THR A 58 8.89 -5.54 17.32
CA THR A 58 10.33 -5.85 17.28
C THR A 58 11.17 -4.98 18.21
N GLU A 59 10.60 -3.91 18.75
CA GLU A 59 11.28 -2.89 19.57
C GLU A 59 12.48 -2.24 18.83
N VAL A 60 12.43 -2.22 17.51
CA VAL A 60 13.47 -1.61 16.65
C VAL A 60 12.95 -0.32 16.07
N GLU A 61 13.46 0.81 16.55
CA GLU A 61 13.14 2.11 15.96
C GLU A 61 13.74 2.25 14.56
N ASN A 62 12.88 2.56 13.59
CA ASN A 62 13.28 2.90 12.25
C ASN A 62 12.97 4.36 11.95
N LYS A 63 13.98 5.22 12.07
CA LYS A 63 13.81 6.66 11.81
C LYS A 63 13.47 6.93 10.35
N ASN A 64 12.54 7.83 10.13
CA ASN A 64 12.16 8.36 8.80
C ASN A 64 11.49 7.36 7.83
N ILE A 65 10.75 6.36 8.34
CA ILE A 65 10.00 5.42 7.50
C ILE A 65 8.51 5.77 7.40
N PHE A 66 8.03 6.68 8.22
CA PHE A 66 6.61 7.07 8.25
C PHE A 66 6.32 8.19 7.26
N TYR A 67 5.11 8.18 6.73
CA TYR A 67 4.53 9.26 5.94
C TYR A 67 3.66 10.14 6.85
N ASP A 68 3.81 11.46 6.72
CA ASP A 68 3.00 12.43 7.46
C ASP A 68 1.86 13.03 6.60
N ASP A 69 1.90 12.79 5.30
CA ASP A 69 0.96 13.30 4.30
C ASP A 69 -0.17 12.30 3.97
N CYS A 70 -0.68 11.62 4.97
CA CYS A 70 -1.81 10.70 4.88
C CYS A 70 -2.80 10.91 6.04
N GLU A 71 -3.94 10.22 6.01
CA GLU A 71 -5.05 10.41 6.97
C GLU A 71 -4.60 10.26 8.43
N ILE A 72 -3.71 9.30 8.73
CA ILE A 72 -3.14 9.10 10.06
C ILE A 72 -1.62 9.21 9.93
N PRO A 73 -1.01 10.32 10.39
CA PRO A 73 0.44 10.50 10.40
C PRO A 73 1.17 9.41 11.21
N GLY A 74 2.46 9.24 10.92
CA GLY A 74 3.24 8.15 11.49
C GLY A 74 3.25 8.10 13.02
N GLU A 75 3.43 9.24 13.70
CA GLU A 75 3.42 9.29 15.16
C GLU A 75 2.08 8.87 15.76
N GLU A 76 0.97 9.30 15.16
CA GLU A 76 -0.37 8.92 15.60
C GLU A 76 -0.63 7.44 15.34
N MET A 77 -0.26 6.93 14.16
CA MET A 77 -0.36 5.51 13.83
C MET A 77 0.42 4.64 14.81
N PHE A 78 1.65 5.04 15.13
CA PHE A 78 2.47 4.34 16.12
C PHE A 78 1.79 4.30 17.50
N ALA A 79 1.26 5.43 17.98
CA ALA A 79 0.55 5.51 19.26
C ALA A 79 -0.69 4.60 19.30
N LEU A 80 -1.49 4.58 18.21
CA LEU A 80 -2.67 3.72 18.10
C LEU A 80 -2.29 2.23 18.17
N VAL A 81 -1.24 1.82 17.46
CA VAL A 81 -0.76 0.43 17.46
C VAL A 81 -0.16 0.05 18.83
N GLN A 82 0.65 0.91 19.42
CA GLN A 82 1.27 0.69 20.73
C GLN A 82 0.22 0.48 21.83
N ASN A 83 -0.84 1.27 21.80
CA ASN A 83 -1.95 1.19 22.76
C ASN A 83 -3.00 0.13 22.36
N LYS A 84 -2.83 -0.56 21.23
CA LYS A 84 -3.79 -1.54 20.66
C LYS A 84 -5.19 -0.94 20.41
N GLU A 85 -5.24 0.33 20.10
CA GLU A 85 -6.47 1.08 19.83
C GLU A 85 -6.93 0.90 18.37
N PHE A 86 -6.91 -0.34 17.88
CA PHE A 86 -7.19 -0.65 16.47
C PHE A 86 -8.58 -0.23 16.01
N ASP A 87 -9.55 -0.14 16.93
CA ASP A 87 -10.93 0.29 16.60
C ASP A 87 -11.02 1.74 16.15
N LYS A 88 -9.98 2.55 16.35
CA LYS A 88 -9.90 3.93 15.89
C LYS A 88 -9.38 4.04 14.45
N LEU A 89 -8.89 2.94 13.87
CA LEU A 89 -8.42 2.92 12.50
C LEU A 89 -9.58 2.95 11.50
N PRO A 90 -9.41 3.55 10.31
CA PRO A 90 -10.49 3.69 9.34
C PRO A 90 -10.79 2.39 8.57
N GLY A 91 -12.01 2.30 8.02
CA GLY A 91 -12.44 1.26 7.11
C GLY A 91 -12.25 -0.16 7.65
N ASN A 92 -11.57 -1.00 6.88
CA ASN A 92 -11.30 -2.40 7.22
C ASN A 92 -9.95 -2.59 7.97
N MET A 93 -9.20 -1.51 8.20
CA MET A 93 -7.90 -1.56 8.88
C MET A 93 -7.94 -2.17 10.30
N PRO A 94 -8.99 -2.01 11.12
CA PRO A 94 -9.04 -2.63 12.45
C PRO A 94 -8.83 -4.14 12.44
N ALA A 95 -9.46 -4.85 11.52
CA ALA A 95 -9.32 -6.30 11.38
C ALA A 95 -7.92 -6.68 10.91
N THR A 96 -7.44 -6.01 9.87
CA THR A 96 -6.08 -6.21 9.32
C THR A 96 -5.01 -5.93 10.37
N ALA A 97 -5.15 -4.85 11.13
CA ALA A 97 -4.19 -4.47 12.18
C ALA A 97 -4.09 -5.54 13.28
N ARG A 98 -5.23 -6.06 13.75
CA ARG A 98 -5.25 -7.15 14.74
C ARG A 98 -4.59 -8.40 14.20
N GLU A 99 -4.98 -8.85 12.99
CA GLU A 99 -4.44 -10.05 12.38
C GLU A 99 -2.92 -9.94 12.17
N ALA A 100 -2.45 -8.84 11.60
CA ALA A 100 -1.02 -8.61 11.34
C ALA A 100 -0.21 -8.50 12.64
N PHE A 101 -0.74 -7.78 13.65
CA PHE A 101 -0.11 -7.64 14.96
C PHE A 101 0.02 -9.00 15.67
N ASP A 102 -1.07 -9.74 15.77
CA ASP A 102 -1.09 -11.05 16.41
C ASP A 102 -0.20 -12.05 15.67
N THR A 103 -0.23 -12.03 14.35
CA THR A 103 0.65 -12.87 13.51
C THR A 103 2.11 -12.58 13.80
N LEU A 104 2.53 -11.33 13.77
CA LEU A 104 3.93 -10.96 14.01
C LEU A 104 4.35 -11.27 15.46
N LEU A 105 3.48 -10.99 16.42
CA LEU A 105 3.77 -11.26 17.84
C LEU A 105 3.99 -12.74 18.12
N HIS A 106 3.17 -13.62 17.55
CA HIS A 106 3.21 -15.06 17.83
C HIS A 106 4.20 -15.82 16.94
N THR A 107 4.31 -15.45 15.66
CA THR A 107 5.14 -16.20 14.71
C THR A 107 6.54 -15.63 14.54
N ARG A 108 6.74 -14.35 14.85
CA ARG A 108 7.95 -13.57 14.53
C ARG A 108 8.23 -13.53 13.02
N ASP A 109 7.23 -13.85 12.19
CA ASP A 109 7.35 -13.83 10.73
C ASP A 109 6.93 -12.45 10.17
N GLY A 110 7.93 -11.59 9.97
CA GLY A 110 7.72 -10.27 9.37
C GLY A 110 7.21 -10.32 7.93
N GLN A 111 7.53 -11.40 7.18
CA GLN A 111 7.06 -11.55 5.80
C GLN A 111 5.56 -11.87 5.75
N LEU A 112 5.09 -12.68 6.68
CA LEU A 112 3.65 -12.99 6.79
C LEU A 112 2.85 -11.75 7.23
N CYS A 113 3.40 -10.96 8.16
CA CYS A 113 2.82 -9.67 8.53
C CYS A 113 2.71 -8.73 7.33
N ASP A 114 3.79 -8.60 6.54
CA ASP A 114 3.78 -7.77 5.32
C ASP A 114 2.72 -8.23 4.34
N LEU A 115 2.60 -9.53 4.11
CA LEU A 115 1.63 -10.11 3.20
C LEU A 115 0.19 -9.75 3.58
N ILE A 116 -0.17 -9.86 4.88
CA ILE A 116 -1.50 -9.52 5.38
C ILE A 116 -1.84 -8.05 5.08
N ILE A 117 -0.91 -7.15 5.39
CA ILE A 117 -1.13 -5.72 5.23
C ILE A 117 -1.13 -5.32 3.75
N ASP A 118 -0.21 -5.86 2.95
CA ASP A 118 -0.12 -5.56 1.51
C ASP A 118 -1.37 -6.06 0.76
N HIS A 119 -1.87 -7.26 1.07
CA HIS A 119 -3.14 -7.75 0.52
C HIS A 119 -4.30 -6.82 0.86
N ALA A 120 -4.46 -6.45 2.13
CA ALA A 120 -5.51 -5.55 2.57
C ALA A 120 -5.40 -4.15 1.93
N THR A 121 -4.17 -3.69 1.64
CA THR A 121 -3.94 -2.44 0.90
C THR A 121 -4.54 -2.51 -0.51
N LEU A 122 -4.28 -3.61 -1.22
CA LEU A 122 -4.80 -3.81 -2.58
C LEU A 122 -6.34 -3.90 -2.59
N GLU A 123 -6.93 -4.62 -1.63
CA GLU A 123 -8.39 -4.67 -1.49
C GLU A 123 -8.99 -3.28 -1.20
N ALA A 124 -8.37 -2.52 -0.27
CA ALA A 124 -8.81 -1.17 0.06
C ALA A 124 -8.73 -0.21 -1.14
N MET A 125 -7.68 -0.33 -1.97
CA MET A 125 -7.54 0.46 -3.19
C MET A 125 -8.66 0.17 -4.20
N LEU A 126 -9.01 -1.12 -4.43
CA LEU A 126 -10.12 -1.48 -5.31
C LEU A 126 -11.46 -0.96 -4.78
N GLU A 127 -11.68 -1.06 -3.48
CA GLU A 127 -12.89 -0.55 -2.84
C GLU A 127 -12.99 0.97 -2.95
N ALA A 128 -11.92 1.70 -2.69
CA ALA A 128 -11.87 3.16 -2.81
C ALA A 128 -12.07 3.61 -4.27
N GLY A 129 -11.41 2.93 -5.22
CA GLY A 129 -11.59 3.20 -6.64
C GLY A 129 -13.06 3.06 -7.08
N LYS A 130 -13.72 2.00 -6.66
CA LYS A 130 -15.14 1.78 -6.93
C LYS A 130 -16.05 2.80 -6.23
N LYS A 131 -15.74 3.14 -4.97
CA LYS A 131 -16.52 4.11 -4.18
C LYS A 131 -16.39 5.54 -4.70
N SER A 132 -15.30 5.88 -5.37
CA SER A 132 -15.10 7.22 -5.95
C SER A 132 -16.22 7.63 -6.92
N GLY A 133 -16.85 6.65 -7.58
CA GLY A 133 -17.83 6.89 -8.64
C GLY A 133 -17.21 7.43 -9.93
N GLU A 134 -15.91 7.65 -9.97
CA GLU A 134 -15.17 8.23 -11.07
C GLU A 134 -14.42 7.11 -11.84
N LYS A 135 -14.82 6.90 -13.10
CA LYS A 135 -14.28 5.81 -13.92
C LYS A 135 -12.75 5.82 -14.01
N ILE A 136 -12.14 6.98 -14.15
CA ILE A 136 -10.68 7.10 -14.25
C ILE A 136 -9.97 6.68 -12.95
N ILE A 137 -10.58 6.94 -11.81
CA ILE A 137 -10.05 6.55 -10.50
C ILE A 137 -10.22 5.04 -10.27
N GLU A 138 -11.36 4.49 -10.69
CA GLU A 138 -11.57 3.04 -10.67
C GLU A 138 -10.58 2.32 -11.58
N GLU A 139 -10.38 2.77 -12.82
CA GLU A 139 -9.37 2.21 -13.75
C GLU A 139 -7.95 2.33 -13.20
N TYR A 140 -7.63 3.44 -12.53
CA TYR A 140 -6.34 3.59 -11.84
C TYR A 140 -6.16 2.51 -10.75
N ALA A 141 -7.16 2.31 -9.89
CA ALA A 141 -7.10 1.30 -8.83
C ALA A 141 -6.90 -0.11 -9.40
N GLN A 142 -7.69 -0.47 -10.43
CA GLN A 142 -7.58 -1.75 -11.12
C GLN A 142 -6.18 -1.98 -11.70
N THR A 143 -5.64 -0.97 -12.40
CA THR A 143 -4.31 -1.04 -13.01
C THR A 143 -3.21 -1.12 -11.95
N ALA A 144 -3.30 -0.34 -10.88
CA ALA A 144 -2.32 -0.36 -9.79
C ALA A 144 -2.26 -1.73 -9.10
N VAL A 145 -3.43 -2.34 -8.85
CA VAL A 145 -3.53 -3.69 -8.28
C VAL A 145 -2.98 -4.74 -9.25
N ALA A 146 -3.34 -4.67 -10.55
CA ALA A 146 -2.81 -5.58 -11.54
C ALA A 146 -1.27 -5.54 -11.61
N ILE A 147 -0.67 -4.35 -11.59
CA ILE A 147 0.79 -4.18 -11.56
C ILE A 147 1.40 -4.77 -10.28
N ALA A 148 0.74 -4.60 -9.14
CA ALA A 148 1.20 -5.18 -7.87
C ALA A 148 1.18 -6.71 -7.94
N ASP A 149 0.11 -7.32 -8.43
CA ASP A 149 -0.04 -8.77 -8.58
C ASP A 149 1.00 -9.36 -9.53
N ILE A 150 1.26 -8.71 -10.67
CA ILE A 150 2.32 -9.12 -11.59
C ILE A 150 3.69 -9.10 -10.89
N LYS A 151 4.00 -8.05 -10.14
CA LYS A 151 5.25 -7.95 -9.37
C LYS A 151 5.35 -9.05 -8.31
N ILE A 152 4.24 -9.36 -7.62
CA ILE A 152 4.17 -10.46 -6.64
C ILE A 152 4.44 -11.80 -7.35
N ALA A 153 3.78 -12.07 -8.47
CA ALA A 153 3.95 -13.30 -9.24
C ALA A 153 5.38 -13.50 -9.72
N VAL A 154 5.98 -12.48 -10.34
CA VAL A 154 7.37 -12.51 -10.83
C VAL A 154 8.37 -12.70 -9.68
N ARG A 155 8.18 -11.99 -8.57
CA ARG A 155 9.05 -12.15 -7.38
C ARG A 155 8.90 -13.54 -6.76
N SER A 156 7.68 -14.03 -6.67
CA SER A 156 7.37 -15.36 -6.11
C SER A 156 7.98 -16.47 -6.96
N GLN A 157 7.89 -16.37 -8.28
CA GLN A 157 8.55 -17.29 -9.21
C GLN A 157 10.06 -17.31 -8.99
N LYS A 158 10.71 -16.14 -8.92
CA LYS A 158 12.17 -16.02 -8.71
C LYS A 158 12.63 -16.54 -7.34
N THR A 159 11.78 -16.45 -6.32
CA THR A 159 12.13 -16.84 -4.93
C THR A 159 11.56 -18.21 -4.53
N GLY A 160 10.92 -18.92 -5.45
CA GLY A 160 10.38 -20.27 -5.22
C GLY A 160 9.24 -20.31 -4.21
N LYS A 161 8.41 -19.27 -4.17
CA LYS A 161 7.21 -19.25 -3.32
C LYS A 161 6.14 -20.19 -3.87
N ASN A 162 5.36 -20.79 -2.98
CA ASN A 162 4.29 -21.71 -3.35
C ASN A 162 3.00 -20.99 -3.74
N ALA A 163 2.03 -21.77 -4.27
CA ALA A 163 0.74 -21.25 -4.69
C ALA A 163 -0.06 -20.60 -3.56
N GLU A 164 0.02 -21.14 -2.36
CA GLU A 164 -0.72 -20.63 -1.21
C GLU A 164 -0.25 -19.21 -0.84
N PHE A 165 1.08 -19.00 -0.82
CA PHE A 165 1.66 -17.69 -0.60
C PHE A 165 1.17 -16.68 -1.64
N MET A 166 1.25 -17.03 -2.94
CA MET A 166 0.84 -16.14 -4.01
C MET A 166 -0.65 -15.78 -3.93
N LYS A 167 -1.52 -16.77 -3.68
CA LYS A 167 -2.97 -16.55 -3.54
C LYS A 167 -3.35 -15.69 -2.35
N LYS A 168 -2.57 -15.75 -1.26
CA LYS A 168 -2.77 -14.89 -0.10
C LYS A 168 -2.25 -13.46 -0.31
N ALA A 169 -1.29 -13.28 -1.20
CA ALA A 169 -0.68 -11.98 -1.46
C ALA A 169 -1.41 -11.15 -2.52
N MET A 170 -1.97 -11.82 -3.54
CA MET A 170 -2.59 -11.19 -4.70
C MET A 170 -4.10 -11.01 -4.54
N VAL A 171 -4.69 -10.05 -5.25
CA VAL A 171 -6.13 -9.74 -5.23
C VAL A 171 -6.68 -9.76 -6.64
N ASN A 172 -7.82 -10.43 -6.85
CA ASN A 172 -8.49 -10.42 -8.17
C ASN A 172 -8.91 -9.00 -8.55
N CYS A 173 -8.58 -8.60 -9.77
CA CYS A 173 -9.02 -7.35 -10.36
C CYS A 173 -9.55 -7.57 -11.79
N SER A 174 -9.95 -6.52 -12.49
CA SER A 174 -10.52 -6.64 -13.84
C SER A 174 -9.60 -7.34 -14.83
N GLU A 175 -8.30 -7.08 -14.71
CA GLU A 175 -7.27 -7.56 -15.65
C GLU A 175 -6.59 -8.86 -15.19
N ILE A 176 -6.64 -9.17 -13.89
CA ILE A 176 -5.90 -10.29 -13.29
C ILE A 176 -6.85 -11.28 -12.61
N ASN A 177 -6.76 -12.53 -13.02
CA ASN A 177 -7.28 -13.67 -12.29
C ASN A 177 -6.15 -14.31 -11.47
N VAL A 178 -6.22 -14.20 -10.14
CA VAL A 178 -5.18 -14.68 -9.21
C VAL A 178 -4.86 -16.17 -9.41
N ASN A 179 -5.86 -17.03 -9.68
CA ASN A 179 -5.61 -18.45 -9.89
C ASN A 179 -4.81 -18.70 -11.17
N GLN A 180 -5.16 -18.02 -12.26
CA GLN A 180 -4.48 -18.17 -13.54
C GLN A 180 -3.06 -17.61 -13.49
N LEU A 181 -2.87 -16.40 -12.92
CA LEU A 181 -1.55 -15.81 -12.74
C LEU A 181 -0.66 -16.67 -11.82
N THR A 182 -1.23 -17.27 -10.74
CA THR A 182 -0.51 -18.20 -9.88
C THR A 182 -0.03 -19.43 -10.66
N GLN A 183 -0.88 -20.02 -11.50
CA GLN A 183 -0.48 -21.17 -12.32
C GLN A 183 0.63 -20.80 -13.31
N ALA A 184 0.52 -19.65 -13.97
CA ALA A 184 1.57 -19.14 -14.85
C ALA A 184 2.89 -18.93 -14.10
N ALA A 185 2.85 -18.35 -12.90
CA ALA A 185 4.04 -18.12 -12.09
C ALA A 185 4.72 -19.42 -11.62
N LEU A 186 3.94 -20.46 -11.34
CA LEU A 186 4.48 -21.80 -11.00
C LEU A 186 5.11 -22.50 -12.21
N ALA A 187 4.60 -22.24 -13.41
CA ALA A 187 5.12 -22.82 -14.64
C ALA A 187 6.42 -22.13 -15.11
N GLY A 188 6.53 -20.81 -14.98
CA GLY A 188 7.76 -20.10 -15.29
C GLY A 188 7.56 -18.63 -15.69
N ALA A 189 8.67 -17.95 -15.97
CA ALA A 189 8.65 -16.53 -16.34
C ALA A 189 8.04 -16.28 -17.74
N GLU A 190 8.24 -17.23 -18.67
CA GLU A 190 7.67 -17.15 -20.02
C GLU A 190 6.15 -17.29 -19.97
N GLU A 191 5.62 -18.16 -19.13
CA GLU A 191 4.21 -18.37 -18.93
C GLU A 191 3.52 -17.17 -18.27
N ILE A 192 4.21 -16.45 -17.38
CA ILE A 192 3.69 -15.15 -16.88
C ILE A 192 3.55 -14.18 -18.07
N ALA A 193 4.57 -14.07 -18.91
CA ALA A 193 4.54 -13.16 -20.07
C ALA A 193 3.48 -13.54 -21.11
N GLN A 194 3.15 -14.83 -21.24
CA GLN A 194 2.08 -15.28 -22.12
C GLN A 194 0.68 -15.06 -21.56
N TYR A 195 0.57 -15.03 -20.23
CA TYR A 195 -0.69 -14.75 -19.55
C TYR A 195 -1.10 -13.27 -19.68
N LEU A 196 -0.12 -12.36 -19.72
CA LEU A 196 -0.30 -10.91 -19.82
C LEU A 196 -0.63 -10.48 -21.24
#